data_536f8336d7de509ab4a7248e8871b842
#
_entry.id   536f8336d7de509ab4a7248e8871b842
#
_cell.length_a   1.000
_cell.length_b   1.000
_cell.length_c   1.000
_cell.angle_alpha   90.00
_cell.angle_beta   90.00
_cell.angle_gamma   90.00
#
_symmetry.space_group_name_H-M   'P 1'
#
loop_
_entity.id
_entity.type
_entity.pdbx_description
1 polymer ?
#
loop_
_entity_poly.entity_id
_entity_poly.type
_entity_poly.pdbx_seq_one_letter_code
_entity_poly.pdbx_strand_id
1 'polypeptide(L)'
;MSYIEFDDVKKIYKMGDVKIKALNGASFTIDKGEFAVIAGASGAGKSTILNLMGGMDTATTGKIIVDKENVSKFTAKRLTTYRRYDIGFVFQFYNLVQNLTVRENVELATQICKNPLDVDEVIEAVGLKERSPNFPAQLSGGEQQRVAIARALAKNPKLLLCDEPTGALDYNTGKQILKLLQDTCRERGVTVVVITHNLALTAMGDKVIKVKNGVVDSVTVNENPLPIEQIEW
;
A
#
# COMPACT_ATOMS: atom_id res chain seq x y z
N MET A 1 -16.35 -2.42 13.18
CA MET A 1 -16.72 -3.28 12.00
C MET A 1 -15.52 -3.33 11.09
N SER A 2 -15.08 -4.54 10.69
CA SER A 2 -13.92 -4.69 9.82
C SER A 2 -14.13 -3.95 8.49
N TYR A 3 -13.12 -3.20 8.08
CA TYR A 3 -13.09 -2.51 6.81
C TYR A 3 -12.58 -3.43 5.70
N ILE A 4 -11.57 -4.26 6.04
CA ILE A 4 -11.02 -5.29 5.17
C ILE A 4 -11.19 -6.64 5.88
N GLU A 5 -11.64 -7.65 5.14
CA GLU A 5 -11.79 -9.02 5.62
C GLU A 5 -11.28 -9.98 4.54
N PHE A 6 -10.34 -10.84 4.93
CA PHE A 6 -9.90 -12.01 4.18
C PHE A 6 -10.46 -13.23 4.88
N ASP A 7 -11.14 -14.11 4.13
CA ASP A 7 -11.79 -15.33 4.64
C ASP A 7 -11.39 -16.51 3.76
N ASP A 8 -10.56 -17.41 4.29
CA ASP A 8 -9.97 -18.60 3.65
C ASP A 8 -9.45 -18.32 2.21
N VAL A 9 -8.75 -17.21 2.03
CA VAL A 9 -8.29 -16.77 0.71
C VAL A 9 -7.12 -17.63 0.24
N LYS A 10 -7.28 -18.24 -0.95
CA LYS A 10 -6.22 -19.01 -1.63
C LYS A 10 -5.89 -18.39 -2.96
N LYS A 11 -4.61 -18.40 -3.30
CA LYS A 11 -4.10 -18.01 -4.61
C LYS A 11 -3.13 -19.03 -5.13
N ILE A 12 -3.44 -19.60 -6.28
CA ILE A 12 -2.63 -20.60 -6.96
C ILE A 12 -2.29 -20.07 -8.36
N TYR A 13 -1.00 -19.87 -8.61
CA TYR A 13 -0.50 -19.57 -9.96
C TYR A 13 -0.19 -20.87 -10.69
N LYS A 14 -0.57 -20.93 -11.96
CA LYS A 14 -0.25 -22.05 -12.86
C LYS A 14 0.76 -21.57 -13.88
N MET A 15 1.91 -22.27 -13.93
CA MET A 15 2.97 -22.04 -14.90
C MET A 15 3.24 -23.36 -15.62
N GLY A 16 2.55 -23.61 -16.71
CA GLY A 16 2.52 -24.94 -17.36
C GLY A 16 1.94 -25.98 -16.38
N ASP A 17 2.72 -27.02 -16.10
CA ASP A 17 2.34 -28.11 -15.18
C ASP A 17 2.63 -27.79 -13.71
N VAL A 18 3.37 -26.71 -13.43
CA VAL A 18 3.74 -26.32 -12.07
C VAL A 18 2.63 -25.46 -11.45
N LYS A 19 2.23 -25.82 -10.23
CA LYS A 19 1.28 -25.06 -9.42
C LYS A 19 1.99 -24.45 -8.21
N ILE A 20 2.02 -23.12 -8.13
CA ILE A 20 2.59 -22.39 -7.01
C ILE A 20 1.44 -21.88 -6.13
N LYS A 21 1.37 -22.39 -4.90
CA LYS A 21 0.41 -21.93 -3.89
C LYS A 21 0.97 -20.68 -3.21
N ALA A 22 0.67 -19.50 -3.75
CA ALA A 22 1.14 -18.23 -3.18
C ALA A 22 0.39 -17.86 -1.90
N LEU A 23 -0.90 -18.23 -1.80
CA LEU A 23 -1.68 -18.18 -0.56
C LEU A 23 -2.45 -19.49 -0.37
N ASN A 24 -2.53 -19.95 0.87
CA ASN A 24 -3.17 -21.22 1.23
C ASN A 24 -4.09 -21.10 2.45
N GLY A 25 -5.12 -20.25 2.33
CA GLY A 25 -6.13 -20.05 3.38
C GLY A 25 -5.82 -18.87 4.30
N ALA A 26 -5.48 -17.71 3.71
CA ALA A 26 -5.26 -16.50 4.49
C ALA A 26 -6.57 -15.93 5.04
N SER A 27 -6.63 -15.72 6.37
CA SER A 27 -7.79 -15.13 7.06
C SER A 27 -7.33 -14.10 8.07
N PHE A 28 -7.82 -12.86 7.95
CA PHE A 28 -7.57 -11.74 8.87
C PHE A 28 -8.53 -10.59 8.60
N THR A 29 -8.55 -9.62 9.50
CA THR A 29 -9.33 -8.39 9.35
C THR A 29 -8.47 -7.15 9.61
N ILE A 30 -8.83 -6.01 8.99
CA ILE A 30 -8.27 -4.69 9.27
C ILE A 30 -9.45 -3.73 9.42
N ASP A 31 -9.42 -2.87 10.44
CA ASP A 31 -10.45 -1.88 10.66
C ASP A 31 -10.16 -0.58 9.90
N LYS A 32 -11.18 0.25 9.74
CA LYS A 32 -11.07 1.51 9.01
C LYS A 32 -10.17 2.49 9.77
N GLY A 33 -9.25 3.13 9.05
CA GLY A 33 -8.31 4.10 9.64
C GLY A 33 -7.16 3.45 10.42
N GLU A 34 -7.01 2.11 10.38
CA GLU A 34 -5.84 1.44 10.94
C GLU A 34 -4.62 1.58 10.03
N PHE A 35 -3.45 1.68 10.66
CA PHE A 35 -2.16 1.46 10.04
C PHE A 35 -1.77 -0.02 10.24
N ALA A 36 -1.97 -0.84 9.22
CA ALA A 36 -1.70 -2.26 9.29
C ALA A 36 -0.33 -2.60 8.68
N VAL A 37 0.42 -3.46 9.36
CA VAL A 37 1.71 -3.97 8.87
C VAL A 37 1.59 -5.47 8.58
N ILE A 38 1.82 -5.86 7.34
CA ILE A 38 1.89 -7.26 6.92
C ILE A 38 3.38 -7.62 6.79
N ALA A 39 3.87 -8.42 7.70
CA ALA A 39 5.28 -8.76 7.82
C ALA A 39 5.56 -10.23 7.49
N GLY A 40 6.75 -10.51 6.95
CA GLY A 40 7.20 -11.86 6.65
C GLY A 40 8.39 -11.90 5.70
N ALA A 41 9.00 -13.05 5.55
CA ALA A 41 10.14 -13.25 4.67
C ALA A 41 9.80 -12.97 3.19
N SER A 42 10.82 -12.76 2.36
CA SER A 42 10.62 -12.69 0.90
C SER A 42 9.97 -13.98 0.39
N GLY A 43 9.02 -13.85 -0.53
CA GLY A 43 8.26 -14.99 -1.05
C GLY A 43 7.17 -15.55 -0.12
N ALA A 44 6.95 -14.96 1.05
CA ALA A 44 5.93 -15.44 2.01
C ALA A 44 4.47 -15.26 1.53
N GLY A 45 4.21 -14.48 0.46
CA GLY A 45 2.88 -14.21 -0.06
C GLY A 45 2.36 -12.80 0.22
N LYS A 46 3.17 -11.90 0.80
CA LYS A 46 2.79 -10.53 1.17
C LYS A 46 2.29 -9.70 -0.02
N SER A 47 3.09 -9.61 -1.10
CA SER A 47 2.70 -8.85 -2.32
C SER A 47 1.47 -9.48 -2.99
N THR A 48 1.29 -10.80 -2.86
CA THR A 48 0.06 -11.47 -3.33
C THR A 48 -1.16 -10.98 -2.54
N ILE A 49 -1.08 -10.88 -1.21
CA ILE A 49 -2.16 -10.33 -0.37
C ILE A 49 -2.46 -8.89 -0.80
N LEU A 50 -1.43 -8.05 -0.94
CA LEU A 50 -1.58 -6.65 -1.35
C LEU A 50 -2.27 -6.52 -2.72
N ASN A 51 -1.83 -7.32 -3.71
CA ASN A 51 -2.39 -7.31 -5.06
C ASN A 51 -3.86 -7.78 -5.09
N LEU A 52 -4.19 -8.78 -4.30
CA LEU A 52 -5.58 -9.26 -4.18
C LEU A 52 -6.46 -8.22 -3.49
N MET A 53 -5.98 -7.61 -2.40
CA MET A 53 -6.68 -6.55 -1.67
C MET A 53 -6.95 -5.33 -2.56
N GLY A 54 -5.97 -4.95 -3.35
CA GLY A 54 -6.05 -3.80 -4.25
C GLY A 54 -6.71 -4.11 -5.60
N GLY A 55 -7.15 -5.35 -5.85
CA GLY A 55 -7.80 -5.73 -7.10
C GLY A 55 -6.89 -5.71 -8.31
N MET A 56 -5.57 -5.84 -8.12
CA MET A 56 -4.59 -6.04 -9.20
C MET A 56 -4.58 -7.49 -9.69
N ASP A 57 -5.02 -8.39 -8.81
CA ASP A 57 -5.16 -9.82 -9.09
C ASP A 57 -6.47 -10.33 -8.47
N THR A 58 -6.85 -11.57 -8.75
CA THR A 58 -8.08 -12.21 -8.24
C THR A 58 -7.75 -13.47 -7.45
N ALA A 59 -8.47 -13.72 -6.36
CA ALA A 59 -8.33 -14.94 -5.58
C ALA A 59 -8.73 -16.19 -6.40
N THR A 60 -8.06 -17.32 -6.14
CA THR A 60 -8.48 -18.61 -6.70
C THR A 60 -9.71 -19.13 -5.98
N THR A 61 -9.74 -19.02 -4.64
CA THR A 61 -10.89 -19.33 -3.78
C THR A 61 -10.85 -18.44 -2.55
N GLY A 62 -11.92 -18.46 -1.76
CA GLY A 62 -12.08 -17.62 -0.58
C GLY A 62 -12.77 -16.30 -0.89
N LYS A 63 -12.84 -15.42 0.11
CA LYS A 63 -13.62 -14.19 0.03
C LYS A 63 -12.77 -13.02 0.53
N ILE A 64 -12.82 -11.92 -0.20
CA ILE A 64 -12.17 -10.66 0.18
C ILE A 64 -13.25 -9.58 0.20
N ILE A 65 -13.47 -8.99 1.35
CA ILE A 65 -14.39 -7.87 1.53
C ILE A 65 -13.57 -6.62 1.81
N VAL A 66 -13.89 -5.52 1.14
CA VAL A 66 -13.37 -4.18 1.42
C VAL A 66 -14.53 -3.20 1.37
N ASP A 67 -14.68 -2.38 2.41
CA ASP A 67 -15.79 -1.42 2.55
C ASP A 67 -17.17 -2.07 2.31
N LYS A 68 -17.37 -3.27 2.89
CA LYS A 68 -18.60 -4.10 2.77
C LYS A 68 -18.85 -4.71 1.39
N GLU A 69 -18.00 -4.45 0.38
CA GLU A 69 -18.13 -5.01 -0.97
C GLU A 69 -17.23 -6.25 -1.13
N ASN A 70 -17.75 -7.29 -1.78
CA ASN A 70 -16.96 -8.50 -2.06
C ASN A 70 -16.10 -8.32 -3.32
N VAL A 71 -14.85 -7.92 -3.13
CA VAL A 71 -13.87 -7.68 -4.19
C VAL A 71 -13.57 -8.95 -5.00
N SER A 72 -13.62 -10.14 -4.37
CA SER A 72 -13.40 -11.42 -5.07
C SER A 72 -14.41 -11.71 -6.17
N LYS A 73 -15.56 -11.03 -6.16
CA LYS A 73 -16.62 -11.19 -7.15
C LYS A 73 -16.67 -10.05 -8.18
N PHE A 74 -15.74 -9.11 -8.13
CA PHE A 74 -15.73 -7.99 -9.05
C PHE A 74 -15.38 -8.44 -10.47
N THR A 75 -16.10 -7.90 -11.46
CA THR A 75 -15.71 -8.01 -12.86
C THR A 75 -14.47 -7.17 -13.15
N ALA A 76 -13.78 -7.43 -14.27
CA ALA A 76 -12.61 -6.63 -14.68
C ALA A 76 -12.93 -5.12 -14.73
N LYS A 77 -14.13 -4.74 -15.22
CA LYS A 77 -14.61 -3.36 -15.27
C LYS A 77 -14.77 -2.78 -13.84
N ARG A 78 -15.34 -3.55 -12.90
CA ARG A 78 -15.51 -3.11 -11.50
C ARG A 78 -14.17 -2.99 -10.78
N LEU A 79 -13.23 -3.92 -11.00
CA LEU A 79 -11.85 -3.85 -10.49
C LEU A 79 -11.12 -2.59 -10.97
N THR A 80 -11.29 -2.22 -12.26
CA THR A 80 -10.73 -0.97 -12.79
C THR A 80 -11.31 0.25 -12.09
N THR A 81 -12.62 0.28 -11.85
CA THR A 81 -13.31 1.35 -11.10
C THR A 81 -12.82 1.42 -9.65
N TYR A 82 -12.68 0.28 -8.99
CA TYR A 82 -12.19 0.14 -7.62
C TYR A 82 -10.75 0.69 -7.48
N ARG A 83 -9.82 0.25 -8.32
CA ARG A 83 -8.46 0.78 -8.35
C ARG A 83 -8.40 2.27 -8.64
N ARG A 84 -9.33 2.76 -9.50
CA ARG A 84 -9.37 4.17 -9.88
C ARG A 84 -9.77 5.08 -8.74
N TYR A 85 -10.77 4.72 -7.95
CA TYR A 85 -11.39 5.63 -7.01
C TYR A 85 -11.09 5.33 -5.54
N ASP A 86 -10.89 4.07 -5.19
CA ASP A 86 -10.82 3.67 -3.78
C ASP A 86 -9.38 3.36 -3.33
N ILE A 87 -8.48 2.99 -4.28
CA ILE A 87 -7.14 2.48 -3.94
C ILE A 87 -6.03 3.41 -4.39
N GLY A 88 -5.12 3.74 -3.47
CA GLY A 88 -3.79 4.27 -3.76
C GLY A 88 -2.74 3.16 -3.68
N PHE A 89 -1.84 3.08 -4.66
CA PHE A 89 -0.72 2.14 -4.64
C PHE A 89 0.61 2.88 -4.56
N VAL A 90 1.47 2.44 -3.66
CA VAL A 90 2.88 2.84 -3.54
C VAL A 90 3.73 1.58 -3.71
N PHE A 91 4.54 1.52 -4.74
CA PHE A 91 5.37 0.38 -5.07
C PHE A 91 6.82 0.57 -4.61
N GLN A 92 7.56 -0.52 -4.44
CA GLN A 92 8.97 -0.51 -4.13
C GLN A 92 9.79 0.20 -5.22
N PHE A 93 9.46 -0.03 -6.49
CA PHE A 93 9.99 0.74 -7.63
C PHE A 93 8.97 1.82 -7.96
N TYR A 94 9.35 3.07 -7.90
CA TYR A 94 8.50 4.27 -7.89
C TYR A 94 7.46 4.34 -9.03
N ASN A 95 7.73 3.66 -10.16
CA ASN A 95 6.87 3.61 -11.35
C ASN A 95 6.43 5.00 -11.85
N LEU A 96 7.36 5.97 -11.80
CA LEU A 96 7.14 7.31 -12.33
C LEU A 96 7.28 7.33 -13.85
N VAL A 97 6.50 8.19 -14.48
CA VAL A 97 6.62 8.46 -15.90
C VAL A 97 7.82 9.39 -16.08
N GLN A 98 8.89 8.91 -16.73
CA GLN A 98 10.20 9.54 -16.73
C GLN A 98 10.25 10.89 -17.50
N ASN A 99 9.38 11.05 -18.47
CA ASN A 99 9.26 12.27 -19.29
C ASN A 99 8.19 13.26 -18.80
N LEU A 100 7.68 13.05 -17.59
CA LEU A 100 6.80 13.97 -16.89
C LEU A 100 7.50 14.51 -15.64
N THR A 101 7.25 15.77 -15.32
CA THR A 101 7.72 16.44 -14.09
C THR A 101 7.07 15.82 -12.85
N VAL A 102 7.52 16.20 -11.64
CA VAL A 102 6.87 15.85 -10.38
C VAL A 102 5.39 16.20 -10.42
N ARG A 103 5.08 17.48 -10.79
CA ARG A 103 3.71 17.96 -10.87
C ARG A 103 2.86 17.12 -11.83
N GLU A 104 3.35 16.91 -13.04
CA GLU A 104 2.63 16.15 -14.07
C GLU A 104 2.43 14.68 -13.68
N ASN A 105 3.40 14.05 -13.00
CA ASN A 105 3.24 12.68 -12.46
C ASN A 105 2.11 12.59 -11.42
N VAL A 106 1.95 13.61 -10.58
CA VAL A 106 0.87 13.66 -9.58
C VAL A 106 -0.46 13.98 -10.26
N GLU A 107 -0.49 14.98 -11.14
CA GLU A 107 -1.66 15.44 -11.87
C GLU A 107 -2.28 14.32 -12.74
N LEU A 108 -1.45 13.48 -13.36
CA LEU A 108 -1.91 12.34 -14.17
C LEU A 108 -2.89 11.45 -13.40
N ALA A 109 -2.68 11.28 -12.09
CA ALA A 109 -3.56 10.47 -11.26
C ALA A 109 -4.89 11.17 -10.92
N THR A 110 -4.91 12.49 -10.87
CA THR A 110 -6.12 13.27 -10.57
C THR A 110 -7.11 13.28 -11.73
N GLN A 111 -6.60 13.27 -12.97
CA GLN A 111 -7.43 13.31 -14.19
C GLN A 111 -8.43 12.16 -14.30
N ILE A 112 -8.17 11.05 -13.64
CA ILE A 112 -9.06 9.87 -13.69
C ILE A 112 -9.98 9.74 -12.47
N CYS A 113 -9.88 10.65 -11.50
CA CYS A 113 -10.60 10.60 -10.22
C CYS A 113 -11.82 11.54 -10.21
N LYS A 114 -12.80 11.25 -9.34
CA LYS A 114 -13.99 12.09 -9.20
C LYS A 114 -13.79 13.28 -8.28
N ASN A 115 -13.08 13.06 -7.16
CA ASN A 115 -12.86 14.04 -6.10
C ASN A 115 -11.37 14.02 -5.72
N PRO A 116 -10.46 14.38 -6.63
CA PRO A 116 -9.03 14.42 -6.32
C PRO A 116 -8.72 15.50 -5.30
N LEU A 117 -7.61 15.33 -4.59
CA LEU A 117 -7.02 16.40 -3.79
C LEU A 117 -6.34 17.41 -4.72
N ASP A 118 -6.13 18.62 -4.23
CA ASP A 118 -5.35 19.63 -4.93
C ASP A 118 -3.89 19.17 -5.10
N VAL A 119 -3.37 19.30 -6.32
CA VAL A 119 -2.04 18.79 -6.69
C VAL A 119 -0.94 19.52 -5.94
N ASP A 120 -1.06 20.86 -5.81
CA ASP A 120 -0.03 21.68 -5.16
C ASP A 120 -0.01 21.45 -3.65
N GLU A 121 -1.20 21.31 -3.03
CA GLU A 121 -1.30 20.95 -1.61
C GLU A 121 -0.67 19.59 -1.31
N VAL A 122 -0.91 18.59 -2.18
CA VAL A 122 -0.34 17.25 -1.99
C VAL A 122 1.18 17.26 -2.20
N ILE A 123 1.69 17.99 -3.20
CA ILE A 123 3.14 18.10 -3.44
C ILE A 123 3.81 18.83 -2.26
N GLU A 124 3.19 19.87 -1.72
CA GLU A 124 3.69 20.56 -0.54
C GLU A 124 3.69 19.67 0.71
N ALA A 125 2.62 18.90 0.93
CA ALA A 125 2.50 17.96 2.05
C ALA A 125 3.59 16.87 2.06
N VAL A 126 4.09 16.46 0.88
CA VAL A 126 5.20 15.51 0.77
C VAL A 126 6.58 16.20 0.73
N GLY A 127 6.65 17.54 0.91
CA GLY A 127 7.88 18.30 0.96
C GLY A 127 8.60 18.41 -0.40
N LEU A 128 7.85 18.48 -1.50
CA LEU A 128 8.41 18.55 -2.86
C LEU A 128 8.05 19.83 -3.64
N LYS A 129 7.58 20.88 -2.97
CA LYS A 129 7.16 22.13 -3.60
C LYS A 129 8.22 22.68 -4.56
N GLU A 130 9.45 22.82 -4.08
CA GLU A 130 10.60 23.35 -4.86
C GLU A 130 11.06 22.38 -5.96
N ARG A 131 10.67 21.13 -5.88
CA ARG A 131 10.98 20.06 -6.86
C ARG A 131 9.88 19.85 -7.89
N SER A 132 8.77 20.57 -7.76
CA SER A 132 7.58 20.42 -8.62
C SER A 132 7.90 20.45 -10.14
N PRO A 133 8.79 21.30 -10.66
CA PRO A 133 9.15 21.33 -12.08
C PRO A 133 10.21 20.29 -12.50
N ASN A 134 10.80 19.55 -11.54
CA ASN A 134 11.87 18.59 -11.85
C ASN A 134 11.32 17.30 -12.47
N PHE A 135 12.15 16.67 -13.32
CA PHE A 135 11.88 15.32 -13.85
C PHE A 135 12.42 14.24 -12.90
N PRO A 136 11.89 13.00 -12.94
CA PRO A 136 12.34 11.91 -12.07
C PRO A 136 13.85 11.68 -12.07
N ALA A 137 14.52 11.81 -13.22
CA ALA A 137 15.97 11.66 -13.33
C ALA A 137 16.79 12.71 -12.54
N GLN A 138 16.16 13.80 -12.12
CA GLN A 138 16.78 14.89 -11.33
C GLN A 138 16.53 14.73 -9.81
N LEU A 139 15.87 13.66 -9.41
CA LEU A 139 15.44 13.41 -8.04
C LEU A 139 16.24 12.27 -7.40
N SER A 140 16.51 12.39 -6.11
CA SER A 140 16.98 11.27 -5.30
C SER A 140 15.91 10.17 -5.22
N GLY A 141 16.31 8.94 -4.82
CA GLY A 141 15.37 7.83 -4.63
C GLY A 141 14.24 8.16 -3.64
N GLY A 142 14.58 8.85 -2.55
CA GLY A 142 13.57 9.28 -1.56
C GLY A 142 12.62 10.36 -2.09
N GLU A 143 13.10 11.28 -2.93
CA GLU A 143 12.24 12.25 -3.60
C GLU A 143 11.31 11.54 -4.59
N GLN A 144 11.82 10.60 -5.38
CA GLN A 144 10.98 9.80 -6.29
C GLN A 144 9.91 9.00 -5.55
N GLN A 145 10.25 8.43 -4.38
CA GLN A 145 9.28 7.74 -3.53
C GLN A 145 8.21 8.70 -3.01
N ARG A 146 8.59 9.91 -2.58
CA ARG A 146 7.60 10.93 -2.18
C ARG A 146 6.69 11.35 -3.34
N VAL A 147 7.20 11.43 -4.57
CA VAL A 147 6.34 11.64 -5.76
C VAL A 147 5.35 10.50 -5.95
N ALA A 148 5.79 9.24 -5.80
CA ALA A 148 4.91 8.08 -5.90
C ALA A 148 3.80 8.08 -4.83
N ILE A 149 4.14 8.49 -3.60
CA ILE A 149 3.16 8.67 -2.51
C ILE A 149 2.21 9.84 -2.83
N ALA A 150 2.72 11.00 -3.25
CA ALA A 150 1.91 12.14 -3.65
C ALA A 150 0.91 11.75 -4.74
N ARG A 151 1.37 11.05 -5.78
CA ARG A 151 0.51 10.52 -6.85
C ARG A 151 -0.59 9.59 -6.32
N ALA A 152 -0.27 8.74 -5.36
CA ALA A 152 -1.25 7.85 -4.76
C ALA A 152 -2.27 8.62 -3.90
N LEU A 153 -1.81 9.61 -3.12
CA LEU A 153 -2.64 10.44 -2.24
C LEU A 153 -3.54 11.42 -3.01
N ALA A 154 -3.04 11.99 -4.11
CA ALA A 154 -3.78 12.95 -4.94
C ALA A 154 -5.11 12.37 -5.47
N LYS A 155 -5.21 11.04 -5.57
CA LYS A 155 -6.46 10.34 -5.89
C LYS A 155 -7.53 10.44 -4.81
N ASN A 156 -7.16 10.90 -3.59
CA ASN A 156 -8.01 10.87 -2.40
C ASN A 156 -8.53 9.45 -2.08
N PRO A 157 -7.63 8.46 -1.94
CA PRO A 157 -8.02 7.05 -1.79
C PRO A 157 -8.57 6.78 -0.38
N LYS A 158 -9.44 5.79 -0.26
CA LYS A 158 -9.88 5.25 1.03
C LYS A 158 -8.88 4.28 1.65
N LEU A 159 -8.09 3.61 0.80
CA LEU A 159 -7.12 2.60 1.16
C LEU A 159 -5.80 2.85 0.42
N LEU A 160 -4.72 2.99 1.19
CA LEU A 160 -3.36 3.13 0.67
C LEU A 160 -2.59 1.84 0.90
N LEU A 161 -2.12 1.24 -0.18
CA LEU A 161 -1.39 -0.02 -0.21
C LEU A 161 0.07 0.23 -0.57
N CYS A 162 0.99 -0.12 0.33
CA CYS A 162 2.42 0.15 0.18
C CYS A 162 3.22 -1.15 0.15
N ASP A 163 3.86 -1.44 -0.98
CA ASP A 163 4.73 -2.59 -1.17
C ASP A 163 6.18 -2.17 -0.92
N GLU A 164 6.75 -2.57 0.24
CA GLU A 164 8.13 -2.30 0.65
C GLU A 164 8.52 -0.82 0.44
N PRO A 165 7.79 0.16 0.98
CA PRO A 165 7.93 1.56 0.61
C PRO A 165 9.29 2.18 0.94
N THR A 166 10.11 1.49 1.73
CA THR A 166 11.46 1.92 2.14
C THR A 166 12.56 1.02 1.64
N GLY A 167 12.24 -0.03 0.89
CA GLY A 167 13.19 -1.09 0.52
C GLY A 167 14.38 -0.66 -0.36
N ALA A 168 14.28 0.50 -1.02
CA ALA A 168 15.35 1.07 -1.86
C ALA A 168 15.93 2.38 -1.28
N LEU A 169 15.66 2.71 0.00
CA LEU A 169 16.02 3.97 0.62
C LEU A 169 17.02 3.77 1.75
N ASP A 170 17.82 4.80 2.01
CA ASP A 170 18.62 4.90 3.23
C ASP A 170 17.72 5.04 4.47
N TYR A 171 18.30 4.77 5.64
CA TYR A 171 17.60 4.76 6.91
C TYR A 171 16.82 6.07 7.21
N ASN A 172 17.48 7.24 7.06
CA ASN A 172 16.86 8.51 7.40
C ASN A 172 15.71 8.86 6.45
N THR A 173 15.92 8.63 5.16
CA THR A 173 14.88 8.81 4.14
C THR A 173 13.73 7.83 4.36
N GLY A 174 14.03 6.57 4.71
CA GLY A 174 13.02 5.57 5.06
C GLY A 174 12.14 6.01 6.24
N LYS A 175 12.74 6.56 7.30
CA LYS A 175 11.98 7.13 8.43
C LYS A 175 11.04 8.25 8.00
N GLN A 176 11.49 9.17 7.16
CA GLN A 176 10.64 10.26 6.66
C GLN A 176 9.44 9.73 5.86
N ILE A 177 9.65 8.72 5.03
CA ILE A 177 8.58 8.08 4.25
C ILE A 177 7.55 7.40 5.18
N LEU A 178 8.01 6.63 6.15
CA LEU A 178 7.11 5.94 7.09
C LEU A 178 6.35 6.92 7.97
N LYS A 179 7.01 8.02 8.39
CA LYS A 179 6.34 9.11 9.09
C LYS A 179 5.20 9.70 8.25
N LEU A 180 5.48 10.05 7.00
CA LEU A 180 4.48 10.58 6.07
C LEU A 180 3.27 9.63 5.93
N LEU A 181 3.51 8.32 5.83
CA LEU A 181 2.45 7.33 5.75
C LEU A 181 1.65 7.23 7.07
N GLN A 182 2.34 7.27 8.23
CA GLN A 182 1.71 7.24 9.54
C GLN A 182 0.86 8.51 9.78
N ASP A 183 1.41 9.69 9.47
CA ASP A 183 0.69 10.97 9.57
C ASP A 183 -0.52 10.98 8.63
N THR A 184 -0.39 10.49 7.39
CA THR A 184 -1.52 10.33 6.46
C THR A 184 -2.64 9.48 7.04
N CYS A 185 -2.30 8.35 7.68
CA CYS A 185 -3.28 7.50 8.34
C CYS A 185 -3.99 8.23 9.48
N ARG A 186 -3.23 8.89 10.36
CA ARG A 186 -3.75 9.54 11.58
C ARG A 186 -4.55 10.80 11.28
N GLU A 187 -4.05 11.65 10.40
CA GLU A 187 -4.65 12.96 10.14
C GLU A 187 -5.80 12.90 9.15
N ARG A 188 -5.68 12.05 8.13
CA ARG A 188 -6.69 11.96 7.05
C ARG A 188 -7.67 10.79 7.22
N GLY A 189 -7.44 9.89 8.20
CA GLY A 189 -8.28 8.72 8.43
C GLY A 189 -8.24 7.69 7.28
N VAL A 190 -7.23 7.75 6.43
CA VAL A 190 -7.00 6.77 5.36
C VAL A 190 -6.51 5.47 5.99
N THR A 191 -7.09 4.33 5.60
CA THR A 191 -6.54 3.04 5.98
C THR A 191 -5.24 2.79 5.23
N VAL A 192 -4.14 2.51 5.94
CA VAL A 192 -2.82 2.27 5.34
C VAL A 192 -2.40 0.84 5.60
N VAL A 193 -2.00 0.13 4.55
CA VAL A 193 -1.43 -1.21 4.66
C VAL A 193 -0.02 -1.20 4.08
N VAL A 194 0.96 -1.48 4.93
CA VAL A 194 2.37 -1.60 4.54
C VAL A 194 2.76 -3.06 4.57
N ILE A 195 3.31 -3.57 3.48
CA ILE A 195 3.98 -4.88 3.51
C ILE A 195 5.49 -4.69 3.59
N THR A 196 6.15 -5.47 4.45
CA THR A 196 7.59 -5.38 4.66
C THR A 196 8.20 -6.71 5.11
N HIS A 197 9.48 -6.89 4.84
CA HIS A 197 10.29 -7.95 5.44
C HIS A 197 11.04 -7.48 6.70
N ASN A 198 11.02 -6.17 7.00
CA ASN A 198 11.62 -5.61 8.19
C ASN A 198 10.67 -5.73 9.40
N LEU A 199 11.02 -6.62 10.33
CA LEU A 199 10.19 -6.90 11.49
C LEU A 199 10.16 -5.77 12.53
N ALA A 200 11.16 -4.88 12.56
CA ALA A 200 11.17 -3.75 13.47
C ALA A 200 9.97 -2.81 13.21
N LEU A 201 9.57 -2.67 11.93
CA LEU A 201 8.44 -1.83 11.54
C LEU A 201 7.08 -2.33 12.05
N THR A 202 7.00 -3.55 12.57
CA THR A 202 5.74 -4.06 13.15
C THR A 202 5.31 -3.25 14.38
N ALA A 203 6.26 -2.60 15.08
CA ALA A 203 5.96 -1.80 16.26
C ALA A 203 5.13 -0.54 15.97
N MET A 204 5.12 -0.04 14.72
CA MET A 204 4.34 1.14 14.33
C MET A 204 2.90 0.85 13.92
N GLY A 205 2.57 -0.43 13.67
CA GLY A 205 1.25 -0.84 13.20
C GLY A 205 0.24 -0.95 14.34
N ASP A 206 -0.99 -0.49 14.10
CA ASP A 206 -2.13 -0.80 14.98
C ASP A 206 -2.45 -2.29 14.92
N LYS A 207 -2.29 -2.86 13.75
CA LYS A 207 -2.48 -4.29 13.49
C LYS A 207 -1.30 -4.87 12.74
N VAL A 208 -0.81 -5.99 13.22
CA VAL A 208 0.32 -6.72 12.64
C VAL A 208 -0.15 -8.08 12.18
N ILE A 209 0.01 -8.37 10.89
CA ILE A 209 -0.30 -9.65 10.27
C ILE A 209 1.03 -10.29 9.84
N LYS A 210 1.41 -11.38 10.49
CA LYS A 210 2.62 -12.13 10.10
C LYS A 210 2.24 -13.22 9.11
N VAL A 211 2.97 -13.26 7.98
CA VAL A 211 2.72 -14.21 6.89
C VAL A 211 3.96 -15.09 6.71
N LYS A 212 3.72 -16.39 6.61
CA LYS A 212 4.76 -17.41 6.41
C LYS A 212 4.25 -18.49 5.45
N ASN A 213 4.99 -18.75 4.38
CA ASN A 213 4.67 -19.80 3.40
C ASN A 213 3.21 -19.76 2.87
N GLY A 214 2.72 -18.56 2.60
CA GLY A 214 1.37 -18.36 2.05
C GLY A 214 0.22 -18.51 3.05
N VAL A 215 0.50 -18.60 4.35
CA VAL A 215 -0.51 -18.62 5.41
C VAL A 215 -0.29 -17.49 6.40
N VAL A 216 -1.35 -17.06 7.05
CA VAL A 216 -1.29 -16.11 8.17
C VAL A 216 -0.86 -16.89 9.42
N ASP A 217 0.32 -16.58 9.92
CA ASP A 217 0.94 -17.21 11.08
C ASP A 217 0.37 -16.63 12.37
N SER A 218 0.24 -15.30 12.43
CA SER A 218 -0.39 -14.61 13.56
C SER A 218 -0.98 -13.26 13.16
N VAL A 219 -1.98 -12.84 13.91
CA VAL A 219 -2.56 -11.49 13.86
C VAL A 219 -2.50 -10.90 15.26
N THR A 220 -1.85 -9.75 15.39
CA THR A 220 -1.68 -9.06 16.68
C THR A 220 -2.26 -7.65 16.58
N VAL A 221 -3.09 -7.26 17.53
CA VAL A 221 -3.50 -5.87 17.72
C VAL A 221 -2.51 -5.22 18.67
N ASN A 222 -2.00 -4.06 18.28
CA ASN A 222 -1.08 -3.28 19.09
C ASN A 222 -1.86 -2.09 19.68
N GLU A 223 -2.07 -2.12 20.98
CA GLU A 223 -2.83 -1.08 21.68
C GLU A 223 -2.05 0.26 21.78
N ASN A 224 -0.72 0.20 21.66
CA ASN A 224 0.18 1.34 21.78
C ASN A 224 1.20 1.34 20.62
N PRO A 225 0.78 1.61 19.38
CA PRO A 225 1.70 1.66 18.24
C PRO A 225 2.70 2.79 18.41
N LEU A 226 3.99 2.48 18.20
CA LEU A 226 5.06 3.44 18.36
C LEU A 226 5.11 4.42 17.20
N PRO A 227 5.39 5.71 17.46
CA PRO A 227 5.76 6.62 16.39
C PRO A 227 7.09 6.17 15.77
N ILE A 228 7.23 6.36 14.46
CA ILE A 228 8.40 5.85 13.72
C ILE A 228 9.72 6.39 14.24
N GLU A 229 9.73 7.58 14.84
CA GLU A 229 10.91 8.19 15.42
C GLU A 229 11.55 7.35 16.55
N GLN A 230 10.75 6.54 17.23
CA GLN A 230 11.17 5.65 18.32
C GLN A 230 11.57 4.25 17.86
N ILE A 231 11.50 3.97 16.55
CA ILE A 231 11.83 2.66 15.97
C ILE A 231 13.20 2.73 15.32
N GLU A 232 14.06 1.76 15.66
CA GLU A 232 15.35 1.52 15.01
C GLU A 232 15.35 0.19 14.26
N TRP A 233 15.99 0.15 13.06
CA TRP A 233 16.12 -1.06 12.25
C TRP A 233 17.39 -1.10 11.41
#